data_ba87a905c3b3ecf9dba7d3b1a84c57fb
#
_entry.id   ba87a905c3b3ecf9dba7d3b1a84c57fb
#
_cell.length_a   1.000
_cell.length_b   1.000
_cell.length_c   1.000
_cell.angle_alpha   90.00
_cell.angle_beta   90.00
_cell.angle_gamma   90.00
#
_symmetry.space_group_name_H-M   'P 1'
#
loop_
_entity.id
_entity.type
_entity.pdbx_description
1 polymer ?
#
loop_
_entity_poly.entity_id
_entity_poly.type
_entity_poly.pdbx_seq_one_letter_code
_entity_poly.pdbx_strand_id
1 'polypeptide(L)'
;VETTDTMLVKKLSGVKFVKSARLVWKTPKPAEAEEKVDRKAMVVNSCDTLKNYYGHSEGQVSMIAADSMHRAGFTGEGVVIAVIDGGFYNTDCIKGLQNAKILGTHNFVHTDQSVYEGHTHGTMVLSCIAADVPNSLVGTAPRASFYLLVSEDGESEQRVEEDNWCAALEYADSVGADIATSSLGYTTYDDAPSLHNYYELDG
;
A
#
# COMPACT_ATOMS: atom_id res chain seq x y z
N VAL A 1 21.41 0.52 -0.07
CA VAL A 1 22.02 -0.82 -0.26
C VAL A 1 21.67 -1.66 0.95
N GLU A 2 20.79 -2.61 0.78
CA GLU A 2 20.43 -3.55 1.82
C GLU A 2 21.57 -4.59 2.02
N THR A 3 21.98 -4.83 3.26
CA THR A 3 22.98 -5.82 3.57
C THR A 3 22.89 -6.32 5.01
N THR A 4 23.01 -7.61 5.20
CA THR A 4 23.16 -8.28 6.50
C THR A 4 24.63 -8.33 6.96
N ASP A 5 25.57 -7.92 6.10
CA ASP A 5 26.99 -7.93 6.39
C ASP A 5 27.43 -6.67 7.16
N THR A 6 27.57 -6.80 8.47
CA THR A 6 28.05 -5.73 9.36
C THR A 6 29.48 -5.25 9.02
N MET A 7 30.29 -6.08 8.37
CA MET A 7 31.64 -5.69 7.91
C MET A 7 31.56 -4.77 6.69
N LEU A 8 30.54 -4.95 5.83
CA LEU A 8 30.29 -4.07 4.71
C LEU A 8 29.88 -2.68 5.19
N VAL A 9 29.00 -2.58 6.19
CA VAL A 9 28.60 -1.30 6.80
C VAL A 9 29.81 -0.53 7.34
N LYS A 10 30.73 -1.22 8.04
CA LYS A 10 31.98 -0.61 8.52
C LYS A 10 32.90 -0.14 7.38
N LYS A 11 32.97 -0.89 6.28
CA LYS A 11 33.75 -0.49 5.08
C LYS A 11 33.13 0.73 4.41
N LEU A 12 31.79 0.80 4.29
CA LEU A 12 31.08 1.93 3.71
C LEU A 12 31.31 3.21 4.51
N SER A 13 31.32 3.14 5.84
CA SER A 13 31.59 4.30 6.70
C SER A 13 32.98 4.92 6.50
N GLY A 14 33.94 4.16 5.93
CA GLY A 14 35.27 4.65 5.58
C GLY A 14 35.39 5.29 4.19
N VAL A 15 34.34 5.28 3.39
CA VAL A 15 34.36 5.83 2.03
C VAL A 15 34.11 7.33 2.07
N LYS A 16 34.97 8.14 1.41
CA LYS A 16 34.98 9.62 1.51
C LYS A 16 33.64 10.31 1.20
N PHE A 17 32.78 9.70 0.39
CA PHE A 17 31.48 10.29 0.03
C PHE A 17 30.31 9.74 0.86
N VAL A 18 30.54 8.80 1.79
CA VAL A 18 29.54 8.31 2.72
C VAL A 18 29.55 9.17 3.97
N LYS A 19 28.50 9.97 4.18
CA LYS A 19 28.39 10.90 5.30
C LYS A 19 28.07 10.17 6.61
N SER A 20 27.23 9.16 6.56
CA SER A 20 26.85 8.34 7.71
C SER A 20 26.35 6.96 7.25
N ALA A 21 26.44 5.98 8.13
CA ALA A 21 25.78 4.69 7.96
C ALA A 21 25.15 4.30 9.31
N ARG A 22 23.90 3.87 9.31
CA ARG A 22 23.15 3.48 10.51
C ARG A 22 22.44 2.15 10.30
N LEU A 23 22.17 1.43 11.39
CA LEU A 23 21.28 0.29 11.37
C LEU A 23 19.83 0.82 11.36
N VAL A 24 19.04 0.44 10.36
CA VAL A 24 17.64 0.86 10.22
C VAL A 24 16.66 -0.28 10.50
N TRP A 25 17.12 -1.53 10.49
CA TRP A 25 16.27 -2.69 10.72
C TRP A 25 17.00 -3.82 11.45
N LYS A 26 16.26 -4.56 12.26
CA LYS A 26 16.70 -5.84 12.87
C LYS A 26 15.63 -6.88 12.55
N THR A 27 16.06 -8.08 12.17
CA THR A 27 15.13 -9.19 11.96
C THR A 27 14.26 -9.39 13.20
N PRO A 28 12.92 -9.29 13.10
CA PRO A 28 12.02 -9.62 14.19
C PRO A 28 12.22 -11.07 14.63
N LYS A 29 11.95 -11.38 15.90
CA LYS A 29 11.82 -12.78 16.30
C LYS A 29 10.65 -13.38 15.53
N PRO A 30 10.75 -14.63 15.00
CA PRO A 30 9.64 -15.27 14.32
C PRO A 30 8.41 -15.24 15.21
N ALA A 31 7.35 -14.58 14.78
CA ALA A 31 6.05 -14.69 15.38
C ALA A 31 5.52 -16.11 15.17
N GLU A 32 4.78 -16.66 16.14
CA GLU A 32 4.06 -17.92 15.93
C GLU A 32 3.09 -17.71 14.76
N ALA A 33 3.16 -18.61 13.78
CA ALA A 33 2.41 -18.47 12.53
C ALA A 33 0.91 -18.38 12.82
N GLU A 34 0.30 -17.25 12.45
CA GLU A 34 -1.15 -17.13 12.43
C GLU A 34 -1.75 -18.12 11.44
N GLU A 35 -2.92 -18.64 11.81
CA GLU A 35 -3.66 -19.62 11.02
C GLU A 35 -4.00 -19.02 9.65
N LYS A 36 -3.47 -19.59 8.56
CA LYS A 36 -3.72 -19.13 7.20
C LYS A 36 -5.22 -19.19 6.90
N VAL A 37 -5.84 -18.03 6.78
CA VAL A 37 -7.25 -17.94 6.36
C VAL A 37 -7.39 -18.53 4.96
N ASP A 38 -8.37 -19.40 4.76
CA ASP A 38 -8.65 -19.99 3.44
C ASP A 38 -9.07 -18.90 2.45
N ARG A 39 -8.21 -18.61 1.49
CA ARG A 39 -8.43 -17.60 0.43
C ARG A 39 -9.73 -17.80 -0.35
N LYS A 40 -10.30 -19.02 -0.35
CA LYS A 40 -11.55 -19.34 -1.02
C LYS A 40 -12.82 -19.00 -0.22
N ALA A 41 -12.68 -18.71 1.08
CA ALA A 41 -13.82 -18.50 1.98
C ALA A 41 -14.33 -17.04 2.03
N MET A 42 -13.58 -16.07 1.50
CA MET A 42 -14.03 -14.67 1.43
C MET A 42 -14.97 -14.42 0.25
N VAL A 43 -16.12 -15.07 0.26
CA VAL A 43 -17.25 -14.69 -0.59
C VAL A 43 -17.97 -13.56 0.11
N VAL A 44 -17.78 -12.32 -0.35
CA VAL A 44 -18.66 -11.23 0.06
C VAL A 44 -20.06 -11.55 -0.43
N ASN A 45 -20.97 -11.89 0.48
CA ASN A 45 -22.37 -12.07 0.15
C ASN A 45 -22.90 -10.77 -0.45
N SER A 46 -23.38 -10.84 -1.69
CA SER A 46 -24.01 -9.72 -2.38
C SER A 46 -25.17 -9.20 -1.51
N CYS A 47 -25.12 -7.93 -1.16
CA CYS A 47 -26.24 -7.26 -0.51
C CYS A 47 -27.35 -7.06 -1.54
N ASP A 48 -28.47 -7.76 -1.38
CA ASP A 48 -29.50 -7.95 -2.38
C ASP A 48 -30.43 -6.75 -2.66
N THR A 49 -30.17 -5.55 -2.11
CA THR A 49 -31.17 -4.46 -2.20
C THR A 49 -30.62 -3.04 -2.32
N LEU A 50 -29.46 -2.84 -2.91
CA LEU A 50 -28.95 -1.48 -3.13
C LEU A 50 -29.61 -0.87 -4.38
N LYS A 51 -30.42 0.18 -4.19
CA LYS A 51 -31.16 0.86 -5.25
C LYS A 51 -30.32 1.84 -6.07
N ASN A 52 -29.06 2.05 -5.71
CA ASN A 52 -28.20 3.05 -6.34
C ASN A 52 -26.91 2.42 -6.89
N TYR A 53 -26.32 3.06 -7.87
CA TYR A 53 -25.13 2.57 -8.57
C TYR A 53 -23.90 2.36 -7.65
N TYR A 54 -23.71 3.24 -6.67
CA TYR A 54 -22.56 3.22 -5.77
C TYR A 54 -22.70 2.26 -4.60
N GLY A 55 -23.91 1.84 -4.28
CA GLY A 55 -24.16 0.92 -3.18
C GLY A 55 -23.64 1.44 -1.84
N HIS A 56 -22.80 0.67 -1.18
CA HIS A 56 -22.24 1.01 0.13
C HIS A 56 -21.29 2.23 0.10
N SER A 57 -20.74 2.58 -1.06
CA SER A 57 -19.83 3.73 -1.21
C SER A 57 -20.53 5.04 -1.55
N GLU A 58 -21.87 5.08 -1.69
CA GLU A 58 -22.59 6.29 -2.12
C GLU A 58 -22.31 7.52 -1.27
N GLY A 59 -22.32 7.36 0.06
CA GLY A 59 -22.04 8.47 0.97
C GLY A 59 -20.65 9.06 0.80
N GLN A 60 -19.65 8.20 0.63
CA GLN A 60 -18.23 8.60 0.48
C GLN A 60 -17.99 9.25 -0.89
N VAL A 61 -18.50 8.63 -1.95
CA VAL A 61 -18.32 9.09 -3.33
C VAL A 61 -19.04 10.44 -3.56
N SER A 62 -20.27 10.58 -3.06
CA SER A 62 -21.05 11.82 -3.20
C SER A 62 -20.52 12.95 -2.32
N MET A 63 -19.99 12.66 -1.12
CA MET A 63 -19.43 13.66 -0.22
C MET A 63 -18.28 14.46 -0.86
N ILE A 64 -17.47 13.82 -1.71
CA ILE A 64 -16.38 14.46 -2.46
C ILE A 64 -16.76 14.78 -3.91
N ALA A 65 -18.04 14.67 -4.27
CA ALA A 65 -18.57 14.90 -5.61
C ALA A 65 -17.96 14.02 -6.73
N ALA A 66 -17.38 12.87 -6.39
CA ALA A 66 -16.82 11.94 -7.38
C ALA A 66 -17.91 11.33 -8.27
N ASP A 67 -19.15 11.19 -7.77
CA ASP A 67 -20.32 10.80 -8.55
C ASP A 67 -20.59 11.78 -9.70
N SER A 68 -20.38 13.08 -9.49
CA SER A 68 -20.52 14.11 -10.53
C SER A 68 -19.39 14.01 -11.56
N MET A 69 -18.16 13.69 -11.13
CA MET A 69 -17.03 13.41 -12.02
C MET A 69 -17.31 12.19 -12.91
N HIS A 70 -17.83 11.11 -12.32
CA HIS A 70 -18.21 9.91 -13.07
C HIS A 70 -19.31 10.18 -14.10
N ARG A 71 -20.34 10.96 -13.74
CA ARG A 71 -21.39 11.40 -14.69
C ARG A 71 -20.83 12.24 -15.86
N ALA A 72 -19.75 12.97 -15.61
CA ALA A 72 -19.03 13.73 -16.64
C ALA A 72 -18.04 12.87 -17.46
N GLY A 73 -17.92 11.57 -17.16
CA GLY A 73 -17.05 10.63 -17.87
C GLY A 73 -15.64 10.46 -17.25
N PHE A 74 -15.35 11.13 -16.13
CA PHE A 74 -14.04 11.03 -15.46
C PHE A 74 -14.06 9.91 -14.43
N THR A 75 -13.60 8.74 -14.81
CA THR A 75 -13.60 7.50 -14.00
C THR A 75 -12.19 6.98 -13.70
N GLY A 76 -11.15 7.76 -14.01
CA GLY A 76 -9.75 7.39 -13.86
C GLY A 76 -9.15 6.68 -15.08
N GLU A 77 -9.89 6.54 -16.18
CA GLU A 77 -9.36 5.89 -17.38
C GLU A 77 -8.15 6.64 -17.95
N GLY A 78 -7.07 5.90 -18.20
CA GLY A 78 -5.80 6.45 -18.68
C GLY A 78 -4.87 6.94 -17.58
N VAL A 79 -5.32 6.98 -16.31
CA VAL A 79 -4.50 7.38 -15.15
C VAL A 79 -3.86 6.14 -14.52
N VAL A 80 -2.58 6.26 -14.16
CA VAL A 80 -1.81 5.23 -13.45
C VAL A 80 -1.60 5.67 -12.01
N ILE A 81 -2.05 4.85 -11.06
CA ILE A 81 -1.97 5.13 -9.61
C ILE A 81 -1.09 4.09 -8.94
N ALA A 82 -0.03 4.51 -8.26
CA ALA A 82 0.72 3.67 -7.36
C ALA A 82 0.09 3.73 -5.96
N VAL A 83 -0.34 2.59 -5.43
CA VAL A 83 -0.84 2.46 -4.06
C VAL A 83 0.27 1.87 -3.21
N ILE A 84 0.76 2.65 -2.23
CA ILE A 84 1.85 2.28 -1.33
C ILE A 84 1.24 1.99 0.05
N ASP A 85 1.40 0.77 0.56
CA ASP A 85 0.70 0.32 1.76
C ASP A 85 1.40 -0.90 2.41
N GLY A 86 0.88 -1.40 3.54
CA GLY A 86 1.42 -2.54 4.27
C GLY A 86 1.08 -3.91 3.69
N GLY A 87 0.25 -4.00 2.65
CA GLY A 87 -0.10 -5.27 2.01
C GLY A 87 -1.46 -5.24 1.32
N PHE A 88 -1.65 -6.17 0.38
CA PHE A 88 -2.84 -6.24 -0.48
C PHE A 88 -3.47 -7.64 -0.41
N TYR A 89 -3.60 -8.17 0.81
CA TYR A 89 -4.08 -9.52 1.06
C TYR A 89 -5.38 -9.82 0.32
N ASN A 90 -5.40 -10.93 -0.43
CA ASN A 90 -6.54 -11.41 -1.20
C ASN A 90 -7.08 -10.46 -2.29
N THR A 91 -6.42 -9.38 -2.63
CA THR A 91 -6.86 -8.45 -3.70
C THR A 91 -7.11 -9.18 -5.02
N ASP A 92 -6.30 -10.16 -5.35
CA ASP A 92 -6.40 -11.03 -6.54
C ASP A 92 -7.61 -11.97 -6.52
N CYS A 93 -8.23 -12.19 -5.35
CA CYS A 93 -9.36 -13.10 -5.15
C CYS A 93 -10.68 -12.39 -4.88
N ILE A 94 -10.67 -11.14 -4.43
CA ILE A 94 -11.88 -10.38 -4.04
C ILE A 94 -12.65 -9.96 -5.28
N LYS A 95 -13.91 -10.40 -5.39
CA LYS A 95 -14.79 -10.11 -6.53
C LYS A 95 -14.87 -8.60 -6.85
N GLY A 96 -14.87 -7.75 -5.84
CA GLY A 96 -14.94 -6.29 -5.99
C GLY A 96 -13.73 -5.67 -6.68
N LEU A 97 -12.59 -6.36 -6.68
CA LEU A 97 -11.32 -5.89 -7.23
C LEU A 97 -10.83 -6.69 -8.46
N GLN A 98 -11.57 -7.72 -8.87
CA GLN A 98 -11.19 -8.54 -10.04
C GLN A 98 -11.09 -7.76 -11.34
N ASN A 99 -11.81 -6.64 -11.46
CA ASN A 99 -11.77 -5.76 -12.62
C ASN A 99 -10.70 -4.65 -12.49
N ALA A 100 -10.06 -4.52 -11.33
CA ALA A 100 -8.98 -3.54 -11.14
C ALA A 100 -7.80 -3.89 -12.05
N LYS A 101 -7.35 -2.93 -12.85
CA LYS A 101 -6.25 -3.12 -13.80
C LYS A 101 -4.91 -2.98 -13.08
N ILE A 102 -4.39 -4.07 -12.53
CA ILE A 102 -3.08 -4.11 -11.90
C ILE A 102 -2.00 -4.25 -12.96
N LEU A 103 -1.12 -3.26 -13.09
CA LEU A 103 -0.01 -3.23 -14.04
C LEU A 103 1.23 -3.94 -13.51
N GLY A 104 1.43 -3.91 -12.19
CA GLY A 104 2.55 -4.58 -11.54
C GLY A 104 2.47 -4.45 -10.03
N THR A 105 3.33 -5.23 -9.37
CA THR A 105 3.40 -5.28 -7.90
C THR A 105 4.86 -5.35 -7.46
N HIS A 106 5.18 -4.77 -6.31
CA HIS A 106 6.49 -4.94 -5.70
C HIS A 106 6.39 -4.92 -4.17
N ASN A 107 7.15 -5.80 -3.51
CA ASN A 107 7.25 -5.84 -2.05
C ASN A 107 8.68 -5.40 -1.65
N PHE A 108 8.80 -4.23 -1.02
CA PHE A 108 10.07 -3.67 -0.57
C PHE A 108 10.48 -4.19 0.81
N VAL A 109 9.55 -4.80 1.55
CA VAL A 109 9.81 -5.38 2.88
C VAL A 109 10.34 -6.80 2.75
N HIS A 110 9.59 -7.64 2.02
CA HIS A 110 9.89 -9.05 1.78
C HIS A 110 9.90 -9.33 0.28
N THR A 111 11.05 -9.12 -0.35
CA THR A 111 11.20 -9.16 -1.81
C THR A 111 10.88 -10.51 -2.46
N ASP A 112 10.84 -11.58 -1.67
CA ASP A 112 10.51 -12.94 -2.06
C ASP A 112 9.03 -13.32 -1.80
N GLN A 113 8.24 -12.42 -1.20
CA GLN A 113 6.83 -12.64 -0.90
C GLN A 113 5.90 -11.87 -1.86
N SER A 114 4.74 -12.47 -2.10
CA SER A 114 3.69 -11.83 -2.89
C SER A 114 3.06 -10.67 -2.10
N VAL A 115 2.74 -9.57 -2.78
CA VAL A 115 1.98 -8.46 -2.17
C VAL A 115 0.55 -8.87 -1.77
N TYR A 116 0.05 -9.98 -2.32
CA TYR A 116 -1.26 -10.54 -2.01
C TYR A 116 -1.27 -11.43 -0.76
N GLU A 117 -0.14 -11.51 -0.08
CA GLU A 117 0.04 -12.16 1.22
C GLU A 117 0.35 -11.09 2.28
N GLY A 118 0.06 -11.34 3.53
CA GLY A 118 0.32 -10.37 4.61
C GLY A 118 -0.89 -9.50 4.96
N HIS A 119 -0.71 -8.19 5.04
CA HIS A 119 -1.70 -7.30 5.63
C HIS A 119 -2.86 -6.94 4.69
N THR A 120 -4.06 -6.69 5.26
CA THR A 120 -5.29 -6.39 4.51
C THR A 120 -5.52 -4.90 4.26
N HIS A 121 -4.76 -4.01 4.89
CA HIS A 121 -5.03 -2.58 4.90
C HIS A 121 -5.00 -1.98 3.49
N GLY A 122 -3.99 -2.25 2.70
CA GLY A 122 -3.91 -1.77 1.31
C GLY A 122 -5.02 -2.31 0.41
N THR A 123 -5.55 -3.52 0.69
CA THR A 123 -6.74 -4.02 0.00
C THR A 123 -7.97 -3.15 0.30
N MET A 124 -8.15 -2.73 1.55
CA MET A 124 -9.23 -1.83 1.95
C MET A 124 -9.07 -0.46 1.29
N VAL A 125 -7.87 0.12 1.32
CA VAL A 125 -7.55 1.39 0.65
C VAL A 125 -7.81 1.28 -0.85
N LEU A 126 -7.29 0.25 -1.50
CA LEU A 126 -7.51 0.03 -2.93
C LEU A 126 -8.99 -0.12 -3.27
N SER A 127 -9.79 -0.75 -2.42
CA SER A 127 -11.23 -0.92 -2.66
C SER A 127 -11.99 0.41 -2.71
N CYS A 128 -11.55 1.40 -1.94
CA CYS A 128 -12.14 2.75 -1.97
C CYS A 128 -11.86 3.47 -3.30
N ILE A 129 -10.82 3.06 -4.03
CA ILE A 129 -10.39 3.69 -5.27
C ILE A 129 -10.86 2.88 -6.49
N ALA A 130 -10.60 1.57 -6.49
CA ALA A 130 -10.63 0.70 -7.66
C ALA A 130 -11.85 -0.22 -7.75
N ALA A 131 -12.65 -0.37 -6.68
CA ALA A 131 -13.80 -1.28 -6.73
C ALA A 131 -14.77 -0.89 -7.86
N ASP A 132 -15.25 -1.91 -8.60
CA ASP A 132 -16.19 -1.72 -9.72
C ASP A 132 -17.26 -2.82 -9.70
N VAL A 133 -18.11 -2.77 -8.70
CA VAL A 133 -19.30 -3.64 -8.58
C VAL A 133 -20.54 -2.75 -8.45
N PRO A 134 -21.19 -2.40 -9.56
CA PRO A 134 -22.40 -1.60 -9.56
C PRO A 134 -23.46 -2.13 -8.59
N ASN A 135 -24.13 -1.23 -7.88
CA ASN A 135 -25.12 -1.48 -6.83
C ASN A 135 -24.57 -2.18 -5.57
N SER A 136 -23.25 -2.35 -5.43
CA SER A 136 -22.61 -2.90 -4.26
C SER A 136 -21.50 -1.98 -3.73
N LEU A 137 -20.43 -1.83 -4.48
CA LEU A 137 -19.28 -0.99 -4.12
C LEU A 137 -18.63 -0.46 -5.40
N VAL A 138 -18.57 0.85 -5.56
CA VAL A 138 -17.85 1.51 -6.67
C VAL A 138 -16.90 2.54 -6.07
N GLY A 139 -15.63 2.42 -6.41
CA GLY A 139 -14.57 3.31 -5.95
C GLY A 139 -14.56 4.67 -6.68
N THR A 140 -13.62 5.52 -6.31
CA THR A 140 -13.49 6.87 -6.85
C THR A 140 -12.81 6.94 -8.21
N ALA A 141 -12.02 5.92 -8.58
CA ALA A 141 -11.33 5.81 -9.88
C ALA A 141 -11.36 4.36 -10.42
N PRO A 142 -12.57 3.79 -10.66
CA PRO A 142 -12.71 2.36 -10.96
C PRO A 142 -12.11 1.95 -12.31
N ARG A 143 -11.75 2.90 -13.16
CA ARG A 143 -11.13 2.65 -14.49
C ARG A 143 -9.64 3.01 -14.54
N ALA A 144 -9.05 3.44 -13.45
CA ALA A 144 -7.61 3.67 -13.37
C ALA A 144 -6.82 2.35 -13.48
N SER A 145 -5.52 2.48 -13.73
CA SER A 145 -4.57 1.38 -13.67
C SER A 145 -3.71 1.51 -12.42
N PHE A 146 -3.26 0.40 -11.85
CA PHE A 146 -2.64 0.42 -10.52
C PHE A 146 -1.31 -0.32 -10.48
N TYR A 147 -0.36 0.23 -9.72
CA TYR A 147 0.76 -0.50 -9.16
C TYR A 147 0.50 -0.68 -7.67
N LEU A 148 0.76 -1.89 -7.13
CA LEU A 148 0.58 -2.20 -5.71
C LEU A 148 1.97 -2.41 -5.09
N LEU A 149 2.32 -1.54 -4.17
CA LEU A 149 3.67 -1.44 -3.60
C LEU A 149 3.61 -1.62 -2.09
N VAL A 150 4.30 -2.63 -1.54
CA VAL A 150 4.36 -2.88 -0.10
C VAL A 150 5.63 -2.25 0.45
N SER A 151 5.48 -1.30 1.39
CA SER A 151 6.57 -0.61 2.07
C SER A 151 6.60 -0.81 3.58
N GLU A 152 5.54 -1.39 4.16
CA GLU A 152 5.35 -1.57 5.59
C GLU A 152 5.35 -3.04 5.98
N ASP A 153 5.93 -3.35 7.14
CA ASP A 153 5.76 -4.63 7.83
C ASP A 153 4.63 -4.50 8.85
N GLY A 154 3.48 -5.11 8.60
CA GLY A 154 2.32 -5.03 9.49
C GLY A 154 2.53 -5.61 10.90
N GLU A 155 3.67 -6.25 11.16
CA GLU A 155 4.02 -6.86 12.44
C GLU A 155 4.95 -5.98 13.29
N SER A 156 5.51 -4.90 12.72
CA SER A 156 6.49 -4.07 13.41
C SER A 156 6.52 -2.65 12.86
N GLU A 157 6.90 -1.68 13.71
CA GLU A 157 7.13 -0.29 13.33
C GLU A 157 8.63 0.00 13.36
N GLN A 158 9.27 0.02 12.20
CA GLN A 158 10.72 0.15 12.07
C GLN A 158 11.09 1.36 11.20
N ARG A 159 12.22 2.02 11.50
CA ARG A 159 12.71 3.16 10.70
C ARG A 159 13.03 2.82 9.24
N VAL A 160 13.27 1.55 8.93
CA VAL A 160 13.49 1.10 7.56
C VAL A 160 12.28 1.30 6.66
N GLU A 161 11.08 1.39 7.24
CA GLU A 161 9.83 1.59 6.50
C GLU A 161 9.80 2.96 5.81
N GLU A 162 10.41 3.98 6.40
CA GLU A 162 10.62 5.27 5.72
C GLU A 162 11.50 5.12 4.46
N ASP A 163 12.58 4.33 4.57
CA ASP A 163 13.48 4.07 3.44
C ASP A 163 12.77 3.22 2.36
N ASN A 164 11.96 2.21 2.78
CA ASN A 164 11.13 1.40 1.88
C ASN A 164 10.07 2.27 1.17
N TRP A 165 9.44 3.19 1.89
CA TRP A 165 8.47 4.11 1.33
C TRP A 165 9.11 5.03 0.28
N CYS A 166 10.31 5.58 0.56
CA CYS A 166 11.07 6.35 -0.42
C CYS A 166 11.39 5.51 -1.67
N ALA A 167 11.84 4.26 -1.49
CA ALA A 167 12.11 3.35 -2.60
C ALA A 167 10.85 3.04 -3.41
N ALA A 168 9.69 2.90 -2.75
CA ALA A 168 8.40 2.70 -3.41
C ALA A 168 7.99 3.91 -4.25
N LEU A 169 8.23 5.14 -3.77
CA LEU A 169 8.00 6.37 -4.54
C LEU A 169 8.92 6.47 -5.76
N GLU A 170 10.21 6.18 -5.60
CA GLU A 170 11.16 6.16 -6.72
C GLU A 170 10.77 5.12 -7.77
N TYR A 171 10.30 3.96 -7.32
CA TYR A 171 9.77 2.92 -8.22
C TYR A 171 8.52 3.42 -8.95
N ALA A 172 7.56 4.04 -8.25
CA ALA A 172 6.34 4.58 -8.84
C ALA A 172 6.65 5.61 -9.93
N ASP A 173 7.63 6.52 -9.71
CA ASP A 173 8.10 7.46 -10.72
C ASP A 173 8.73 6.72 -11.92
N SER A 174 9.58 5.73 -11.65
CA SER A 174 10.30 4.96 -12.69
C SER A 174 9.38 4.18 -13.63
N VAL A 175 8.21 3.75 -13.15
CA VAL A 175 7.21 3.03 -13.96
C VAL A 175 6.17 3.96 -14.59
N GLY A 176 6.28 5.27 -14.36
CA GLY A 176 5.43 6.30 -14.94
C GLY A 176 4.05 6.39 -14.28
N ALA A 177 3.96 6.22 -12.97
CA ALA A 177 2.72 6.50 -12.25
C ALA A 177 2.42 8.01 -12.26
N ASP A 178 1.17 8.37 -12.53
CA ASP A 178 0.71 9.75 -12.50
C ASP A 178 0.44 10.25 -11.08
N ILE A 179 0.06 9.31 -10.19
CA ILE A 179 -0.30 9.58 -8.80
C ILE A 179 0.29 8.50 -7.92
N ALA A 180 0.88 8.88 -6.79
CA ALA A 180 1.17 7.99 -5.68
C ALA A 180 0.21 8.30 -4.52
N THR A 181 -0.39 7.27 -3.92
CA THR A 181 -1.23 7.39 -2.72
C THR A 181 -0.70 6.48 -1.63
N SER A 182 -0.67 7.00 -0.40
CA SER A 182 -0.14 6.30 0.76
C SER A 182 -1.01 6.63 1.98
N SER A 183 -1.50 5.61 2.66
CA SER A 183 -2.31 5.75 3.88
C SER A 183 -1.50 5.34 5.12
N LEU A 184 -0.29 5.86 5.22
CA LEU A 184 0.75 5.53 6.18
C LEU A 184 1.21 6.77 6.94
N GLY A 185 1.89 6.58 8.08
CA GLY A 185 2.47 7.68 8.84
C GLY A 185 3.52 7.18 9.83
N TYR A 186 4.62 7.92 9.94
CA TYR A 186 5.79 7.56 10.74
C TYR A 186 5.95 8.50 11.93
N THR A 187 5.50 8.08 13.11
CA THR A 187 5.57 8.89 14.33
C THR A 187 6.23 8.18 15.50
N THR A 188 6.00 6.89 15.65
CA THR A 188 6.53 6.06 16.73
C THR A 188 7.09 4.77 16.18
N TYR A 189 8.15 4.25 16.81
CA TYR A 189 8.81 3.02 16.41
C TYR A 189 8.97 2.08 17.59
N ASP A 190 9.12 0.77 17.32
CA ASP A 190 9.27 -0.27 18.34
C ASP A 190 10.58 -0.15 19.11
N ASP A 191 11.62 0.44 18.52
CA ASP A 191 12.88 0.72 19.18
C ASP A 191 12.82 2.08 19.92
N ALA A 192 12.14 2.14 21.06
CA ALA A 192 12.15 3.34 21.89
C ALA A 192 13.60 3.80 22.19
N PRO A 193 13.91 5.08 22.09
CA PRO A 193 13.08 6.29 22.16
C PRO A 193 12.90 7.01 20.80
N SER A 194 12.81 6.29 19.71
CA SER A 194 12.69 6.86 18.37
C SER A 194 11.30 7.36 18.12
N LEU A 195 11.10 8.65 18.26
CA LEU A 195 9.87 9.34 17.95
C LEU A 195 10.17 10.46 16.95
N HIS A 196 9.36 10.57 15.90
CA HIS A 196 9.28 11.81 15.16
C HIS A 196 8.28 12.74 15.83
N ASN A 197 8.66 13.97 16.03
CA ASN A 197 7.77 14.99 16.56
C ASN A 197 7.81 16.25 15.68
N TYR A 198 6.87 17.14 15.89
CA TYR A 198 6.72 18.35 15.09
C TYR A 198 8.01 19.18 14.93
N TYR A 199 8.88 19.19 15.93
CA TYR A 199 10.12 20.00 15.93
C TYR A 199 11.27 19.33 15.17
N GLU A 200 11.11 18.10 14.73
CA GLU A 200 12.09 17.34 13.93
C GLU A 200 11.79 17.39 12.43
N LEU A 201 10.66 17.99 12.06
CA LEU A 201 10.30 18.21 10.66
C LEU A 201 11.17 19.31 10.09
N ASP A 202 11.99 18.96 9.13
CA ASP A 202 12.93 19.86 8.46
C ASP A 202 12.53 20.26 7.02
N GLY A 203 11.33 19.90 6.63
CA GLY A 203 10.74 20.16 5.31
C GLY A 203 10.84 19.00 4.39
#